data_71947c82d28d49cee49493dd6c6c937f
#
_entry.id   71947c82d28d49cee49493dd6c6c937f
#
_cell.length_a   1.000
_cell.length_b   1.000
_cell.length_c   1.000
_cell.angle_alpha   90.00
_cell.angle_beta   90.00
_cell.angle_gamma   90.00
#
_symmetry.space_group_name_H-M   'P 1'
#
loop_
_entity.id
_entity.type
_entity.pdbx_description
1 polymer ?
#
loop_
_entity_poly.entity_id
_entity_poly.type
_entity_poly.pdbx_seq_one_letter_code
_entity_poly.pdbx_strand_id
1 'polypeptide(L)'
;NMNEIDNKKMVDDTYEFNVDDQNQHILYTNNDYESKLIDFNGTSLKKNVDNYGNAYFIDGFLYYREYDGIYKTDFSSDEGELVQAASDIYRFGVGQDEENEKVIVYGENYDNVLNAYFDDDIYALYDDARDFYIIGDKVIFFTYDDHYTRHYFISSYDVA
;
A
#
# COMPACT_ATOMS: atom_id res chain seq x y z
N ASN A 1 -13.79 -34.53 10.04
CA ASN A 1 -13.99 -34.36 8.59
C ASN A 1 -13.45 -32.99 8.22
N MET A 2 -12.21 -32.93 7.72
CA MET A 2 -11.78 -31.75 6.97
C MET A 2 -12.60 -31.75 5.70
N ASN A 3 -13.40 -30.71 5.49
CA ASN A 3 -14.03 -30.51 4.21
C ASN A 3 -12.93 -30.31 3.17
N GLU A 4 -13.00 -31.07 2.10
CA GLU A 4 -12.14 -30.93 0.94
C GLU A 4 -12.29 -29.50 0.43
N ILE A 5 -11.22 -28.68 0.51
CA ILE A 5 -11.22 -27.34 -0.07
C ILE A 5 -11.12 -27.55 -1.57
N ASP A 6 -12.15 -27.14 -2.27
CA ASP A 6 -12.19 -27.21 -3.73
C ASP A 6 -11.21 -26.15 -4.29
N ASN A 7 -9.98 -26.59 -4.59
CA ASN A 7 -8.91 -25.72 -5.09
C ASN A 7 -9.20 -25.35 -6.54
N LYS A 8 -9.74 -24.17 -6.78
CA LYS A 8 -9.93 -23.61 -8.12
C LYS A 8 -8.75 -22.71 -8.48
N LYS A 9 -8.05 -23.05 -9.57
CA LYS A 9 -7.05 -22.13 -10.14
C LYS A 9 -7.78 -20.98 -10.82
N MET A 10 -7.50 -19.74 -10.37
CA MET A 10 -8.16 -18.53 -10.87
C MET A 10 -7.32 -17.77 -11.88
N VAL A 11 -6.01 -17.76 -11.71
CA VAL A 11 -5.05 -17.05 -12.55
C VAL A 11 -3.77 -17.86 -12.75
N ASP A 12 -3.07 -17.59 -13.83
CA ASP A 12 -1.76 -18.16 -14.17
C ASP A 12 -0.68 -17.10 -13.96
N ASP A 13 0.55 -17.56 -13.67
CA ASP A 13 1.77 -16.75 -13.67
C ASP A 13 1.68 -15.46 -12.81
N THR A 14 1.15 -15.60 -11.60
CA THR A 14 1.01 -14.51 -10.65
C THR A 14 2.33 -14.23 -9.95
N TYR A 15 2.79 -12.99 -10.04
CA TYR A 15 3.95 -12.47 -9.30
C TYR A 15 3.56 -11.99 -7.91
N GLU A 16 2.48 -11.25 -7.79
CA GLU A 16 1.98 -10.66 -6.55
C GLU A 16 0.45 -10.62 -6.55
N PHE A 17 -0.17 -10.67 -5.39
CA PHE A 17 -1.61 -10.48 -5.25
C PHE A 17 -1.98 -9.82 -3.94
N ASN A 18 -3.08 -9.06 -3.96
CA ASN A 18 -3.75 -8.49 -2.80
C ASN A 18 -5.21 -8.91 -2.80
N VAL A 19 -5.76 -9.17 -1.64
CA VAL A 19 -7.14 -9.65 -1.46
C VAL A 19 -7.94 -8.63 -0.70
N ASP A 20 -9.07 -8.24 -1.26
CA ASP A 20 -10.14 -7.54 -0.57
C ASP A 20 -11.23 -8.55 -0.21
N ASP A 21 -11.20 -9.00 1.03
CA ASP A 21 -12.14 -9.98 1.54
C ASP A 21 -13.56 -9.37 1.69
N GLN A 22 -13.64 -8.08 1.96
CA GLN A 22 -14.91 -7.38 2.16
C GLN A 22 -15.75 -7.32 0.88
N ASN A 23 -15.14 -6.97 -0.25
CA ASN A 23 -15.81 -6.87 -1.55
C ASN A 23 -15.59 -8.10 -2.44
N GLN A 24 -14.87 -9.11 -1.95
CA GLN A 24 -14.52 -10.33 -2.69
C GLN A 24 -13.74 -10.04 -3.97
N HIS A 25 -12.76 -9.16 -3.88
CA HIS A 25 -11.89 -8.79 -4.99
C HIS A 25 -10.47 -9.32 -4.81
N ILE A 26 -9.81 -9.60 -5.91
CA ILE A 26 -8.39 -9.94 -5.97
C ILE A 26 -7.73 -9.02 -6.99
N LEU A 27 -6.78 -8.22 -6.54
CA LEU A 27 -5.83 -7.54 -7.39
C LEU A 27 -4.61 -8.44 -7.54
N TYR A 28 -4.21 -8.79 -8.75
CA TYR A 28 -3.00 -9.56 -8.99
C TYR A 28 -2.15 -8.92 -10.09
N THR A 29 -0.85 -9.12 -9.97
CA THR A 29 0.14 -8.72 -10.98
C THR A 29 0.75 -9.99 -11.58
N ASN A 30 0.78 -10.10 -12.90
CA ASN A 30 1.38 -11.23 -13.60
C ASN A 30 2.91 -11.04 -13.78
N ASN A 31 3.60 -12.03 -14.34
CA ASN A 31 5.03 -11.97 -14.59
C ASN A 31 5.43 -10.93 -15.65
N ASP A 32 4.49 -10.42 -16.43
CA ASP A 32 4.69 -9.32 -17.39
C ASP A 32 4.47 -7.94 -16.74
N TYR A 33 4.28 -7.90 -15.42
CA TYR A 33 3.99 -6.71 -14.62
C TYR A 33 2.66 -6.02 -14.99
N GLU A 34 1.72 -6.75 -15.58
CA GLU A 34 0.37 -6.26 -15.79
C GLU A 34 -0.49 -6.56 -14.56
N SER A 35 -1.16 -5.56 -14.03
CA SER A 35 -2.09 -5.72 -12.91
C SER A 35 -3.53 -5.81 -13.40
N LYS A 36 -4.29 -6.69 -12.75
CA LYS A 36 -5.69 -6.96 -13.07
C LYS A 36 -6.49 -7.13 -11.79
N LEU A 37 -7.71 -6.61 -11.81
CA LEU A 37 -8.70 -6.83 -10.77
C LEU A 37 -9.71 -7.86 -11.21
N ILE A 38 -9.96 -8.87 -10.37
CA ILE A 38 -10.97 -9.90 -10.57
C ILE A 38 -11.84 -10.08 -9.35
N ASP A 39 -13.03 -10.65 -9.52
CA ASP A 39 -13.83 -11.14 -8.39
C ASP A 39 -13.36 -12.54 -7.95
N PHE A 40 -13.91 -13.05 -6.83
CA PHE A 40 -13.60 -14.39 -6.32
C PHE A 40 -14.08 -15.53 -7.24
N ASN A 41 -14.84 -15.24 -8.30
CA ASN A 41 -15.21 -16.20 -9.34
C ASN A 41 -14.20 -16.20 -10.50
N GLY A 42 -13.26 -15.25 -10.53
CA GLY A 42 -12.29 -15.07 -11.58
C GLY A 42 -12.78 -14.19 -12.73
N THR A 43 -13.90 -13.47 -12.55
CA THR A 43 -14.40 -12.52 -13.54
C THR A 43 -13.57 -11.25 -13.51
N SER A 44 -13.07 -10.80 -14.65
CA SER A 44 -12.32 -9.55 -14.74
C SER A 44 -13.25 -8.37 -14.49
N LEU A 45 -12.92 -7.57 -13.46
CA LEU A 45 -13.63 -6.35 -13.10
C LEU A 45 -12.98 -5.14 -13.76
N LYS A 46 -11.66 -5.06 -13.74
CA LYS A 46 -10.89 -3.99 -14.38
C LYS A 46 -9.57 -4.52 -14.94
N LYS A 47 -9.18 -4.00 -16.12
CA LYS A 47 -7.87 -4.23 -16.72
C LYS A 47 -7.02 -3.00 -16.51
N ASN A 48 -5.71 -3.20 -16.31
CA ASN A 48 -4.71 -2.13 -16.20
C ASN A 48 -4.96 -1.23 -14.98
N VAL A 49 -4.92 -1.84 -13.81
CA VAL A 49 -4.62 -1.10 -12.60
C VAL A 49 -3.10 -1.04 -12.55
N ASP A 50 -2.52 0.12 -12.79
CA ASP A 50 -1.08 0.29 -12.70
C ASP A 50 -0.66 0.06 -11.25
N ASN A 51 -0.09 -1.13 -11.02
CA ASN A 51 0.36 -1.53 -9.70
C ASN A 51 1.86 -1.76 -9.75
N TYR A 52 2.60 -0.82 -9.25
CA TYR A 52 4.04 -0.94 -9.10
C TYR A 52 4.43 -1.58 -7.76
N GLY A 53 3.74 -2.65 -7.37
CA GLY A 53 4.12 -3.47 -6.23
C GLY A 53 3.74 -2.92 -4.86
N ASN A 54 2.90 -1.89 -4.78
CA ASN A 54 2.41 -1.34 -3.52
C ASN A 54 0.96 -0.85 -3.69
N ALA A 55 0.01 -1.75 -3.48
CA ALA A 55 -1.40 -1.40 -3.43
C ALA A 55 -2.05 -2.09 -2.23
N TYR A 56 -3.00 -1.43 -1.59
CA TYR A 56 -3.65 -1.91 -0.38
C TYR A 56 -5.15 -1.72 -0.46
N PHE A 57 -5.91 -2.78 -0.17
CA PHE A 57 -7.35 -2.66 0.01
C PHE A 57 -7.67 -2.22 1.43
N ILE A 58 -8.46 -1.16 1.56
CA ILE A 58 -8.87 -0.62 2.84
C ILE A 58 -10.29 -0.06 2.71
N ASP A 59 -11.23 -0.58 3.51
CA ASP A 59 -12.64 -0.14 3.57
C ASP A 59 -13.31 -0.04 2.20
N GLY A 60 -13.03 -1.00 1.32
CA GLY A 60 -13.63 -1.07 -0.01
C GLY A 60 -12.95 -0.21 -1.07
N PHE A 61 -11.88 0.49 -0.72
CA PHE A 61 -11.05 1.23 -1.67
C PHE A 61 -9.72 0.53 -1.90
N LEU A 62 -9.22 0.60 -3.13
CA LEU A 62 -7.84 0.29 -3.43
C LEU A 62 -7.01 1.56 -3.36
N TYR A 63 -6.02 1.59 -2.48
CA TYR A 63 -4.98 2.62 -2.44
C TYR A 63 -3.79 2.14 -3.26
N TYR A 64 -3.28 2.97 -4.15
CA TYR A 64 -2.16 2.63 -5.03
C TYR A 64 -1.29 3.86 -5.33
N ARG A 65 -0.08 3.58 -5.76
CA ARG A 65 0.89 4.62 -6.08
C ARG A 65 0.96 4.84 -7.58
N GLU A 66 0.99 6.12 -7.98
CA GLU A 66 1.41 6.57 -9.29
C GLU A 66 2.67 7.45 -9.18
N TYR A 67 3.15 7.97 -10.30
CA TYR A 67 4.39 8.75 -10.34
C TYR A 67 4.31 10.05 -9.51
N ASP A 68 3.16 10.67 -9.46
CA ASP A 68 2.91 11.99 -8.86
C ASP A 68 2.12 11.93 -7.55
N GLY A 69 1.85 10.73 -7.02
CA GLY A 69 1.18 10.65 -5.74
C GLY A 69 0.59 9.28 -5.39
N ILE A 70 -0.21 9.32 -4.34
CA ILE A 70 -0.99 8.20 -3.85
C ILE A 70 -2.45 8.44 -4.23
N TYR A 71 -3.05 7.44 -4.83
CA TYR A 71 -4.42 7.46 -5.33
C TYR A 71 -5.27 6.43 -4.62
N LYS A 72 -6.58 6.64 -4.60
CA LYS A 72 -7.57 5.63 -4.19
C LYS A 72 -8.63 5.46 -5.28
N THR A 73 -9.21 4.29 -5.37
CA THR A 73 -10.34 4.00 -6.25
C THR A 73 -11.29 2.99 -5.62
N ASP A 74 -12.59 3.19 -5.83
CA ASP A 74 -13.65 2.20 -5.58
C ASP A 74 -14.07 1.46 -6.87
N PHE A 75 -13.33 1.69 -7.95
CA PHE A 75 -13.57 1.17 -9.29
C PHE A 75 -14.86 1.66 -9.97
N SER A 76 -15.55 2.65 -9.42
CA SER A 76 -16.73 3.25 -10.06
C SER A 76 -16.38 4.14 -11.25
N SER A 77 -15.14 4.62 -11.32
CA SER A 77 -14.58 5.39 -12.44
C SER A 77 -13.30 4.75 -12.98
N ASP A 78 -12.86 5.18 -14.15
CA ASP A 78 -11.59 4.73 -14.75
C ASP A 78 -10.37 5.43 -14.13
N GLU A 79 -10.56 6.60 -13.55
CA GLU A 79 -9.53 7.38 -12.88
C GLU A 79 -9.69 7.27 -11.37
N GLY A 80 -8.57 7.11 -10.68
CA GLY A 80 -8.53 7.17 -9.21
C GLY A 80 -8.58 8.61 -8.70
N GLU A 81 -8.99 8.77 -7.47
CA GLU A 81 -8.94 10.03 -6.74
C GLU A 81 -7.54 10.21 -6.14
N LEU A 82 -6.90 11.36 -6.40
CA LEU A 82 -5.63 11.70 -5.76
C LEU A 82 -5.86 11.95 -4.26
N VAL A 83 -5.20 11.15 -3.44
CA VAL A 83 -5.25 11.28 -1.97
C VAL A 83 -4.12 12.19 -1.49
N GLN A 84 -2.90 11.94 -1.95
CA GLN A 84 -1.71 12.68 -1.55
C GLN A 84 -0.79 12.90 -2.75
N ALA A 85 -0.54 14.16 -3.09
CA ALA A 85 0.46 14.52 -4.07
C ALA A 85 1.86 14.40 -3.45
N ALA A 86 2.70 13.58 -4.06
CA ALA A 86 4.09 13.43 -3.66
C ALA A 86 4.88 12.86 -4.82
N SER A 87 6.07 13.39 -5.08
CA SER A 87 6.91 12.91 -6.16
C SER A 87 7.88 11.84 -5.67
N ASP A 88 8.11 10.85 -6.54
CA ASP A 88 9.15 9.84 -6.33
C ASP A 88 9.02 9.03 -5.02
N ILE A 89 7.80 8.63 -4.71
CA ILE A 89 7.52 7.75 -3.58
C ILE A 89 8.15 6.37 -3.85
N TYR A 90 9.11 5.94 -3.02
CA TYR A 90 9.67 4.59 -3.16
C TYR A 90 8.80 3.51 -2.53
N ARG A 91 8.06 3.86 -1.49
CA ARG A 91 7.16 2.96 -0.77
C ARG A 91 6.07 3.73 -0.06
N PHE A 92 4.88 3.15 0.03
CA PHE A 92 3.85 3.60 0.96
C PHE A 92 3.18 2.40 1.63
N GLY A 93 2.45 2.67 2.69
CA GLY A 93 1.61 1.70 3.37
C GLY A 93 0.50 2.43 4.12
N VAL A 94 -0.46 1.68 4.62
CA VAL A 94 -1.56 2.23 5.39
C VAL A 94 -1.59 1.57 6.76
N GLY A 95 -1.57 2.40 7.79
CA GLY A 95 -1.74 2.02 9.18
C GLY A 95 -3.06 2.51 9.74
N GLN A 96 -3.24 2.26 11.02
CA GLN A 96 -4.35 2.80 11.82
C GLN A 96 -3.77 3.38 13.10
N ASP A 97 -4.26 4.54 13.51
CA ASP A 97 -3.94 5.10 14.82
C ASP A 97 -4.70 4.41 15.96
N GLU A 98 -4.59 4.92 17.18
CA GLU A 98 -5.26 4.36 18.35
C GLU A 98 -6.80 4.49 18.29
N GLU A 99 -7.33 5.42 17.50
CA GLU A 99 -8.77 5.64 17.28
C GLU A 99 -9.30 4.84 16.08
N ASN A 100 -8.45 4.03 15.43
CA ASN A 100 -8.68 3.28 14.20
C ASN A 100 -8.86 4.17 12.95
N GLU A 101 -8.47 5.43 13.03
CA GLU A 101 -8.38 6.30 11.87
C GLU A 101 -7.20 5.88 11.00
N LYS A 102 -7.31 6.09 9.69
CA LYS A 102 -6.31 5.60 8.74
C LYS A 102 -5.21 6.62 8.53
N VAL A 103 -4.00 6.13 8.62
CA VAL A 103 -2.79 6.91 8.39
C VAL A 103 -2.05 6.32 7.19
N ILE A 104 -1.82 7.14 6.18
CA ILE A 104 -0.97 6.77 5.04
C ILE A 104 0.46 7.17 5.37
N VAL A 105 1.36 6.19 5.37
CA VAL A 105 2.80 6.43 5.58
C VAL A 105 3.51 6.19 4.27
N TYR A 106 4.35 7.13 3.85
CA TYR A 106 5.10 7.02 2.61
C TYR A 106 6.51 7.58 2.75
N GLY A 107 7.42 7.04 1.97
CA GLY A 107 8.82 7.48 1.90
C GLY A 107 9.15 8.05 0.52
N GLU A 108 9.85 9.18 0.51
CA GLU A 108 10.31 9.86 -0.70
C GLU A 108 11.80 9.60 -0.95
N ASN A 109 12.15 9.27 -2.21
CA ASN A 109 13.51 8.86 -2.56
C ASN A 109 14.56 9.97 -2.45
N TYR A 110 14.22 11.19 -2.87
CA TYR A 110 15.22 12.25 -2.97
C TYR A 110 15.72 12.71 -1.61
N ASP A 111 14.82 12.89 -0.67
CA ASP A 111 15.15 13.43 0.65
C ASP A 111 15.22 12.34 1.72
N ASN A 112 14.90 11.08 1.38
CA ASN A 112 14.75 9.97 2.32
C ASN A 112 13.82 10.30 3.49
N VAL A 113 12.84 11.16 3.27
CA VAL A 113 11.89 11.58 4.30
C VAL A 113 10.81 10.53 4.43
N LEU A 114 10.52 10.14 5.64
CA LEU A 114 9.35 9.34 5.99
C LEU A 114 8.25 10.27 6.46
N ASN A 115 7.15 10.27 5.75
CA ASN A 115 5.99 11.11 6.00
C ASN A 115 4.78 10.28 6.42
N ALA A 116 3.91 10.87 7.25
CA ALA A 116 2.55 10.42 7.47
C ALA A 116 1.56 11.44 6.92
N TYR A 117 0.51 10.96 6.28
CA TYR A 117 -0.62 11.76 5.84
C TYR A 117 -1.85 11.34 6.62
N PHE A 118 -2.46 12.30 7.29
CA PHE A 118 -3.63 12.11 8.13
C PHE A 118 -4.46 13.39 8.15
N ASP A 119 -5.76 13.28 7.99
CA ASP A 119 -6.74 14.39 8.07
C ASP A 119 -6.37 15.61 7.19
N ASP A 120 -5.97 15.34 5.94
CA ASP A 120 -5.50 16.33 4.96
C ASP A 120 -4.18 17.05 5.30
N ASP A 121 -3.50 16.64 6.36
CA ASP A 121 -2.21 17.19 6.79
C ASP A 121 -1.05 16.19 6.59
N ILE A 122 0.16 16.74 6.40
CA ILE A 122 1.39 15.96 6.25
C ILE A 122 2.29 16.18 7.46
N TYR A 123 2.72 15.10 8.05
CA TYR A 123 3.62 15.06 9.19
C TYR A 123 4.92 14.37 8.83
N ALA A 124 6.04 15.09 8.88
CA ALA A 124 7.36 14.48 8.73
C ALA A 124 7.69 13.65 9.98
N LEU A 125 7.80 12.34 9.80
CA LEU A 125 8.13 11.42 10.88
C LEU A 125 9.64 11.32 11.10
N TYR A 126 10.41 11.29 10.01
CA TYR A 126 11.87 11.16 10.06
C TYR A 126 12.55 11.56 8.76
N ASP A 127 13.72 12.21 8.83
CA ASP A 127 14.40 12.83 7.69
C ASP A 127 15.40 11.92 6.96
N ASP A 128 15.72 10.73 7.41
CA ASP A 128 16.68 9.83 6.78
C ASP A 128 16.26 8.35 6.86
N ALA A 129 14.98 8.09 6.67
CA ALA A 129 14.46 6.73 6.63
C ALA A 129 14.76 6.08 5.28
N ARG A 130 15.38 4.91 5.29
CA ARG A 130 15.74 4.15 4.08
C ARG A 130 14.69 3.13 3.67
N ASP A 131 13.95 2.65 4.62
CA ASP A 131 12.81 1.76 4.42
C ASP A 131 11.99 1.69 5.71
N PHE A 132 10.73 1.25 5.61
CA PHE A 132 9.86 1.16 6.76
C PHE A 132 8.87 -0.01 6.65
N TYR A 133 8.30 -0.39 7.79
CA TYR A 133 7.24 -1.39 7.93
C TYR A 133 6.16 -0.85 8.86
N ILE A 134 4.91 -1.17 8.54
CA ILE A 134 3.76 -0.78 9.34
C ILE A 134 3.27 -2.00 10.12
N ILE A 135 3.08 -1.84 11.42
CA ILE A 135 2.56 -2.88 12.31
C ILE A 135 1.51 -2.25 13.23
N GLY A 136 0.22 -2.36 12.85
CA GLY A 136 -0.89 -1.73 13.58
C GLY A 136 -0.74 -0.21 13.65
N ASP A 137 -0.64 0.32 14.86
CA ASP A 137 -0.46 1.74 15.18
C ASP A 137 1.02 2.20 15.20
N LYS A 138 1.93 1.38 14.71
CA LYS A 138 3.37 1.66 14.72
C LYS A 138 3.98 1.62 13.33
N VAL A 139 4.95 2.50 13.11
CA VAL A 139 5.90 2.41 12.01
C VAL A 139 7.27 2.04 12.53
N ILE A 140 7.86 1.00 11.94
CA ILE A 140 9.25 0.61 12.18
C ILE A 140 10.05 1.04 10.97
N PHE A 141 11.06 1.86 11.16
CA PHE A 141 11.92 2.31 10.08
C PHE A 141 13.39 2.14 10.45
N PHE A 142 14.26 2.21 9.46
CA PHE A 142 15.70 2.16 9.71
C PHE A 142 16.46 3.23 8.92
N THR A 143 17.61 3.61 9.44
CA THR A 143 18.59 4.47 8.82
C THR A 143 19.96 3.83 8.86
N TYR A 144 20.93 4.43 8.18
CA TYR A 144 22.35 4.06 8.26
C TYR A 144 23.15 5.19 8.92
N ASP A 145 24.11 4.82 9.75
CA ASP A 145 25.15 5.74 10.19
C ASP A 145 26.28 5.89 9.15
N ASP A 146 27.26 6.73 9.46
CA ASP A 146 28.44 6.96 8.61
C ASP A 146 29.29 5.69 8.36
N HIS A 147 29.06 4.63 9.12
CA HIS A 147 29.73 3.33 8.99
C HIS A 147 28.86 2.27 8.30
N TYR A 148 27.73 2.67 7.70
CA TYR A 148 26.73 1.77 7.11
C TYR A 148 26.13 0.76 8.10
N THR A 149 26.09 1.09 9.40
CA THR A 149 25.40 0.30 10.40
C THR A 149 23.91 0.65 10.41
N ARG A 150 23.04 -0.35 10.38
CA ARG A 150 21.59 -0.14 10.45
C ARG A 150 21.16 0.16 11.87
N HIS A 151 20.39 1.22 12.02
CA HIS A 151 19.70 1.57 13.25
C HIS A 151 18.19 1.48 13.02
N TYR A 152 17.49 0.76 13.89
CA TYR A 152 16.05 0.58 13.81
C TYR A 152 15.35 1.44 14.84
N PHE A 153 14.27 2.08 14.41
CA PHE A 153 13.45 2.95 15.23
C PHE A 153 11.99 2.50 15.15
N ILE A 154 11.24 2.77 16.20
CA ILE A 154 9.80 2.54 16.26
C ILE A 154 9.17 3.87 16.66
N SER A 155 8.21 4.34 15.87
CA SER A 155 7.38 5.49 16.15
C SER A 155 5.91 5.10 16.16
N SER A 156 5.11 5.79 16.94
CA SER A 156 3.65 5.78 16.79
C SER A 156 3.25 6.87 15.81
N TYR A 157 2.05 6.72 15.23
CA TYR A 157 1.43 7.77 14.42
C TYR A 157 0.78 8.86 15.26
N ASP A 158 1.08 8.92 16.56
CA ASP A 158 0.54 9.91 17.48
C ASP A 158 0.93 11.30 16.98
N VAL A 159 0.14 11.80 16.05
CA VAL A 159 0.13 13.15 15.49
C VAL A 159 -0.86 13.97 16.32
N ALA A 160 -0.58 14.09 17.62
CA ALA A 160 -1.37 14.92 18.53
C ALA A 160 -0.84 16.35 18.58
#